data_7eb4102b6d694079aa1fd6742e0b4513
#
_entry.id   7eb4102b6d694079aa1fd6742e0b4513
#
_cell.length_a   1.000
_cell.length_b   1.000
_cell.length_c   1.000
_cell.angle_alpha   90.00
_cell.angle_beta   90.00
_cell.angle_gamma   90.00
#
_symmetry.space_group_name_H-M   'P 1'
#
loop_
_entity.id
_entity.type
_entity.pdbx_description
1 polymer ?
#
loop_
_entity_poly.entity_id
_entity_poly.type
_entity_poly.pdbx_seq_one_letter_code
_entity_poly.pdbx_strand_id
1 'polypeptide(L)'
;MKRFTLMFAAILSLSQFTAQSKQKSFDKNSKKMNSTEHYTFKLSDNVTRKTVTFKNRYGITLSGDLYLPKNAGNKKLSALVISGPFGAVKQQSSGLYANEMAKRGFAVIAFDPSYTGESGGEPRNLASPEINTEDFSAAVDFIGLQKNVDRNKIGIIGICGFGGFALNATAVDKRAKAVATTSLYDMTRVMSKGYNDSVTPEQRAKTLEDLSQQRWKDAENGNPAKGSRNLPETLKGDEPQFVKEYFDYYRTPRGFHANSLNSNGAWLITNPLSFMNMPILTYVKEISPRPMLLIAGENAHSRYFSEDIYKSAAEPKELMIIPNAVHVDLYDKVDVIPFDKLENFFTTNLK
;
A
#
# COMPACT_ATOMS: atom_id res chain seq x y z
N MET A 1 27.43 -17.36 15.66
CA MET A 1 26.01 -16.99 15.66
C MET A 1 25.90 -15.49 15.92
N LYS A 2 25.92 -14.65 14.86
CA LYS A 2 25.83 -13.21 14.97
C LYS A 2 24.36 -12.78 14.99
N ARG A 3 24.00 -11.95 15.94
CA ARG A 3 22.65 -11.50 16.28
C ARG A 3 21.99 -10.72 15.15
N PHE A 4 20.99 -11.32 14.50
CA PHE A 4 20.10 -10.69 13.52
C PHE A 4 18.85 -10.09 14.20
N THR A 5 19.04 -9.18 15.14
CA THR A 5 17.89 -8.73 15.97
C THR A 5 17.52 -7.26 15.80
N LEU A 6 17.96 -6.54 14.74
CA LEU A 6 17.98 -5.07 14.93
C LEU A 6 17.60 -4.19 13.73
N MET A 7 16.68 -4.57 12.84
CA MET A 7 16.36 -3.60 11.78
C MET A 7 14.88 -3.20 11.60
N PHE A 8 13.93 -3.94 12.15
CA PHE A 8 12.58 -3.39 12.35
C PHE A 8 12.42 -2.68 13.70
N ALA A 9 13.31 -2.95 14.67
CA ALA A 9 13.41 -2.21 15.93
C ALA A 9 14.18 -0.88 15.76
N ALA A 10 14.92 -0.66 14.67
CA ALA A 10 15.62 0.61 14.41
C ALA A 10 14.66 1.78 14.09
N ILE A 11 13.37 1.53 13.92
CA ILE A 11 12.34 2.58 13.92
C ILE A 11 12.09 3.11 15.34
N LEU A 12 12.63 2.47 16.38
CA LEU A 12 12.38 2.75 17.79
C LEU A 12 13.63 3.00 18.62
N SER A 13 14.81 3.17 18.04
CA SER A 13 15.99 3.58 18.84
C SER A 13 15.92 5.08 19.13
N LEU A 14 15.48 5.45 20.33
CA LEU A 14 15.69 6.74 20.95
C LEU A 14 17.20 6.98 21.18
N SER A 15 17.89 7.51 20.19
CA SER A 15 19.18 8.16 20.42
C SER A 15 18.93 9.65 20.55
N GLN A 16 19.08 10.17 21.76
CA GLN A 16 19.20 11.60 22.01
C GLN A 16 20.46 12.10 21.31
N PHE A 17 20.29 12.82 20.21
CA PHE A 17 21.33 13.67 19.64
C PHE A 17 20.75 15.07 19.44
N THR A 18 21.18 15.99 20.28
CA THR A 18 21.10 17.41 20.03
C THR A 18 22.02 17.75 18.84
N ALA A 19 21.46 18.06 17.72
CA ALA A 19 22.18 18.57 16.56
C ALA A 19 21.78 20.02 16.31
N GLN A 20 22.70 20.94 16.60
CA GLN A 20 22.64 22.32 16.15
C GLN A 20 22.69 22.38 14.62
N SER A 21 21.70 23.05 14.04
CA SER A 21 21.57 23.32 12.63
C SER A 21 22.71 24.17 12.07
N LYS A 22 23.39 23.65 11.04
CA LYS A 22 24.02 24.47 10.00
C LYS A 22 23.33 24.24 8.69
N GLN A 23 22.40 25.12 8.35
CA GLN A 23 21.71 25.21 7.09
C GLN A 23 22.69 25.70 6.02
N LYS A 24 23.12 24.81 5.13
CA LYS A 24 23.73 25.22 3.85
C LYS A 24 22.65 25.31 2.79
N SER A 25 22.50 26.49 2.23
CA SER A 25 21.63 26.82 1.10
C SER A 25 21.98 25.94 -0.10
N PHE A 26 21.06 25.08 -0.51
CA PHE A 26 21.11 24.42 -1.81
C PHE A 26 20.38 25.25 -2.87
N ASP A 27 21.00 25.31 -4.01
CA ASP A 27 20.83 26.15 -5.15
C ASP A 27 19.38 26.29 -5.67
N LYS A 28 18.98 27.54 -5.94
CA LYS A 28 17.66 27.96 -6.41
C LYS A 28 17.50 27.78 -7.93
N ASN A 29 17.70 26.60 -8.48
CA ASN A 29 17.42 26.36 -9.91
C ASN A 29 16.78 24.99 -10.24
N SER A 30 16.02 24.42 -9.33
CA SER A 30 15.04 23.40 -9.72
C SER A 30 13.73 24.11 -10.11
N LYS A 31 13.38 24.14 -11.41
CA LYS A 31 12.03 24.47 -11.86
C LYS A 31 11.05 23.74 -10.95
N LYS A 32 10.13 24.47 -10.30
CA LYS A 32 8.96 23.91 -9.61
C LYS A 32 8.18 23.08 -10.62
N MET A 33 8.51 21.82 -10.78
CA MET A 33 7.57 20.84 -11.30
C MET A 33 6.44 20.78 -10.28
N ASN A 34 5.21 21.07 -10.70
CA ASN A 34 4.04 20.85 -9.87
C ASN A 34 4.08 19.39 -9.40
N SER A 35 4.31 19.15 -8.12
CA SER A 35 4.48 17.81 -7.55
C SER A 35 3.26 16.91 -7.73
N THR A 36 2.10 17.49 -8.04
CA THR A 36 0.82 16.81 -8.28
C THR A 36 0.69 16.21 -9.68
N GLU A 37 1.55 16.59 -10.63
CA GLU A 37 1.50 16.08 -12.01
C GLU A 37 2.55 14.98 -12.30
N HIS A 38 3.44 14.70 -11.36
CA HIS A 38 4.47 13.68 -11.55
C HIS A 38 3.92 12.27 -11.32
N TYR A 39 3.96 11.43 -12.35
CA TYR A 39 3.68 10.00 -12.27
C TYR A 39 4.94 9.22 -12.62
N THR A 40 5.19 8.10 -11.94
CA THR A 40 6.37 7.26 -12.16
C THR A 40 6.24 6.37 -13.40
N PHE A 41 5.14 6.50 -14.14
CA PHE A 41 4.84 5.75 -15.35
C PHE A 41 4.19 6.64 -16.42
N LYS A 42 4.23 6.19 -17.66
CA LYS A 42 3.56 6.87 -18.78
C LYS A 42 2.11 6.41 -18.88
N LEU A 43 1.18 7.37 -19.00
CA LEU A 43 -0.22 7.07 -19.31
C LEU A 43 -0.32 6.46 -20.71
N SER A 44 -1.05 5.35 -20.83
CA SER A 44 -1.29 4.67 -22.11
C SER A 44 -2.15 5.53 -23.04
N ASP A 45 -1.83 5.54 -24.33
CA ASP A 45 -2.50 6.39 -25.32
C ASP A 45 -4.00 6.07 -25.49
N ASN A 46 -4.43 4.85 -25.15
CA ASN A 46 -5.82 4.39 -25.21
C ASN A 46 -6.56 4.46 -23.87
N VAL A 47 -5.98 5.11 -22.86
CA VAL A 47 -6.56 5.29 -21.52
C VAL A 47 -6.77 6.78 -21.24
N THR A 48 -7.87 7.13 -20.58
CA THR A 48 -8.07 8.44 -19.96
C THR A 48 -7.85 8.33 -18.46
N ARG A 49 -7.30 9.37 -17.85
CA ARG A 49 -7.14 9.52 -16.41
C ARG A 49 -7.77 10.82 -15.95
N LYS A 50 -8.52 10.76 -14.85
CA LYS A 50 -9.13 11.94 -14.23
C LYS A 50 -8.97 11.84 -12.71
N THR A 51 -8.37 12.85 -12.09
CA THR A 51 -8.35 12.97 -10.63
C THR A 51 -9.74 13.26 -10.10
N VAL A 52 -10.14 12.55 -9.07
CA VAL A 52 -11.45 12.60 -8.44
C VAL A 52 -11.31 12.58 -6.93
N THR A 53 -12.39 12.99 -6.23
CA THR A 53 -12.47 12.88 -4.78
C THR A 53 -13.75 12.19 -4.38
N PHE A 54 -13.70 11.44 -3.27
CA PHE A 54 -14.86 10.81 -2.65
C PHE A 54 -14.64 10.71 -1.14
N LYS A 55 -15.69 10.42 -0.36
CA LYS A 55 -15.57 10.33 1.09
C LYS A 55 -15.75 8.90 1.55
N ASN A 56 -14.98 8.50 2.57
CA ASN A 56 -15.27 7.30 3.33
C ASN A 56 -16.37 7.58 4.39
N ARG A 57 -16.87 6.54 5.05
CA ARG A 57 -17.93 6.67 6.06
C ARG A 57 -17.53 7.49 7.29
N TYR A 58 -16.23 7.72 7.50
CA TYR A 58 -15.71 8.60 8.56
C TYR A 58 -15.65 10.08 8.14
N GLY A 59 -16.11 10.40 6.92
CA GLY A 59 -16.12 11.76 6.39
C GLY A 59 -14.75 12.21 5.84
N ILE A 60 -13.75 11.35 5.85
CA ILE A 60 -12.44 11.68 5.29
C ILE A 60 -12.54 11.71 3.76
N THR A 61 -12.09 12.81 3.17
CA THR A 61 -12.03 12.95 1.71
C THR A 61 -10.81 12.21 1.16
N LEU A 62 -11.03 11.25 0.28
CA LEU A 62 -10.00 10.51 -0.41
C LEU A 62 -9.74 11.14 -1.79
N SER A 63 -8.49 11.18 -2.21
CA SER A 63 -8.06 11.55 -3.55
C SER A 63 -7.78 10.27 -4.34
N GLY A 64 -8.36 10.16 -5.52
CA GLY A 64 -8.15 9.03 -6.42
C GLY A 64 -8.00 9.47 -7.85
N ASP A 65 -7.50 8.57 -8.70
CA ASP A 65 -7.44 8.73 -10.14
C ASP A 65 -8.31 7.66 -10.80
N LEU A 66 -9.33 8.11 -11.52
CA LEU A 66 -10.21 7.25 -12.32
C LEU A 66 -9.60 7.06 -13.71
N TYR A 67 -9.30 5.80 -14.05
CA TYR A 67 -8.78 5.38 -15.34
C TYR A 67 -9.88 4.68 -16.12
N LEU A 68 -10.07 5.06 -17.38
CA LEU A 68 -11.07 4.47 -18.28
C LEU A 68 -10.45 4.20 -19.65
N PRO A 69 -10.79 3.05 -20.30
CA PRO A 69 -10.43 2.84 -21.70
C PRO A 69 -11.15 3.86 -22.57
N LYS A 70 -10.44 4.50 -23.51
CA LYS A 70 -11.03 5.49 -24.44
C LYS A 70 -12.13 4.91 -25.34
N ASN A 71 -12.03 3.64 -25.65
CA ASN A 71 -12.92 2.93 -26.57
C ASN A 71 -14.07 2.18 -25.86
N ALA A 72 -14.38 2.53 -24.61
CA ALA A 72 -15.42 1.86 -23.83
C ALA A 72 -16.83 2.02 -24.45
N GLY A 73 -17.08 3.10 -25.18
CA GLY A 73 -18.40 3.42 -25.73
C GLY A 73 -19.45 3.50 -24.62
N ASN A 74 -20.65 2.96 -24.89
CA ASN A 74 -21.76 2.91 -23.92
C ASN A 74 -21.82 1.60 -23.12
N LYS A 75 -20.82 0.74 -23.24
CA LYS A 75 -20.80 -0.54 -22.50
C LYS A 75 -20.60 -0.31 -21.01
N LYS A 76 -21.30 -1.11 -20.21
CA LYS A 76 -21.00 -1.22 -18.77
C LYS A 76 -19.74 -2.06 -18.60
N LEU A 77 -18.74 -1.49 -17.94
CA LEU A 77 -17.44 -2.10 -17.70
C LEU A 77 -17.42 -2.82 -16.35
N SER A 78 -16.71 -3.93 -16.26
CA SER A 78 -16.23 -4.42 -14.98
C SER A 78 -15.25 -3.43 -14.39
N ALA A 79 -15.18 -3.31 -13.06
CA ALA A 79 -14.37 -2.31 -12.42
C ALA A 79 -13.39 -2.88 -11.41
N LEU A 80 -12.30 -2.16 -11.18
CA LEU A 80 -11.27 -2.52 -10.21
C LEU A 80 -10.97 -1.34 -9.28
N VAL A 81 -10.78 -1.65 -8.01
CA VAL A 81 -10.32 -0.74 -6.98
C VAL A 81 -8.90 -1.12 -6.58
N ILE A 82 -7.96 -0.18 -6.62
CA ILE A 82 -6.54 -0.47 -6.41
C ILE A 82 -5.93 0.51 -5.41
N SER A 83 -5.13 0.02 -4.46
CA SER A 83 -4.30 0.86 -3.60
C SER A 83 -3.03 0.15 -3.14
N GLY A 84 -2.10 0.95 -2.62
CA GLY A 84 -0.78 0.52 -2.16
C GLY A 84 0.34 0.88 -3.12
N PRO A 85 1.57 0.60 -2.74
CA PRO A 85 2.08 0.03 -1.47
C PRO A 85 1.87 0.92 -0.24
N PHE A 86 2.07 0.37 0.96
CA PHE A 86 1.97 1.11 2.22
C PHE A 86 3.02 2.23 2.28
N GLY A 87 2.56 3.48 2.41
CA GLY A 87 3.41 4.67 2.36
C GLY A 87 3.74 5.19 0.95
N ALA A 88 3.22 4.54 -0.10
CA ALA A 88 3.26 5.05 -1.47
C ALA A 88 2.06 5.97 -1.76
N VAL A 89 2.01 6.52 -2.96
CA VAL A 89 0.89 7.34 -3.48
C VAL A 89 0.38 6.79 -4.81
N LYS A 90 -0.84 7.21 -5.18
CA LYS A 90 -1.53 6.76 -6.40
C LYS A 90 -0.78 7.04 -7.71
N GLN A 91 0.18 7.96 -7.69
CA GLN A 91 1.06 8.28 -8.83
C GLN A 91 2.20 7.27 -9.03
N GLN A 92 2.33 6.27 -8.16
CA GLN A 92 3.33 5.21 -8.20
C GLN A 92 2.70 3.87 -8.65
N SER A 93 3.01 2.77 -8.00
CA SER A 93 2.62 1.41 -8.37
C SER A 93 1.11 1.24 -8.60
N SER A 94 0.25 1.71 -7.70
CA SER A 94 -1.20 1.54 -7.86
C SER A 94 -1.75 2.23 -9.11
N GLY A 95 -1.20 3.39 -9.48
CA GLY A 95 -1.54 4.07 -10.73
C GLY A 95 -1.06 3.33 -11.97
N LEU A 96 0.15 2.73 -11.93
CA LEU A 96 0.63 1.85 -13.00
C LEU A 96 -0.32 0.67 -13.22
N TYR A 97 -0.69 -0.03 -12.14
CA TYR A 97 -1.67 -1.13 -12.21
C TYR A 97 -3.01 -0.65 -12.78
N ALA A 98 -3.48 0.52 -12.35
CA ALA A 98 -4.73 1.08 -12.86
C ALA A 98 -4.65 1.41 -14.36
N ASN A 99 -3.54 1.98 -14.83
CA ASN A 99 -3.28 2.23 -16.24
C ASN A 99 -3.27 0.93 -17.06
N GLU A 100 -2.55 -0.10 -16.60
CA GLU A 100 -2.43 -1.37 -17.31
C GLU A 100 -3.76 -2.15 -17.33
N MET A 101 -4.53 -2.14 -16.24
CA MET A 101 -5.84 -2.80 -16.22
C MET A 101 -6.90 -2.02 -17.00
N ALA A 102 -6.84 -0.68 -17.03
CA ALA A 102 -7.72 0.12 -17.89
C ALA A 102 -7.42 -0.09 -19.37
N LYS A 103 -6.16 -0.24 -19.76
CA LYS A 103 -5.74 -0.62 -21.11
C LYS A 103 -6.33 -1.98 -21.54
N ARG A 104 -6.61 -2.85 -20.58
CA ARG A 104 -7.24 -4.18 -20.77
C ARG A 104 -8.77 -4.16 -20.66
N GLY A 105 -9.39 -2.98 -20.58
CA GLY A 105 -10.85 -2.83 -20.69
C GLY A 105 -11.61 -2.68 -19.38
N PHE A 106 -10.94 -2.55 -18.24
CA PHE A 106 -11.59 -2.30 -16.95
C PHE A 106 -11.75 -0.79 -16.69
N ALA A 107 -12.80 -0.40 -15.95
CA ALA A 107 -12.84 0.89 -15.26
C ALA A 107 -12.06 0.75 -13.96
N VAL A 108 -11.09 1.63 -13.69
CA VAL A 108 -10.20 1.44 -12.53
C VAL A 108 -10.08 2.72 -11.72
N ILE A 109 -10.17 2.61 -10.40
CA ILE A 109 -9.82 3.67 -9.45
C ILE A 109 -8.56 3.28 -8.67
N ALA A 110 -7.51 4.10 -8.76
CA ALA A 110 -6.37 4.07 -7.86
C ALA A 110 -6.49 5.24 -6.89
N PHE A 111 -6.27 5.03 -5.59
CA PHE A 111 -6.47 6.08 -4.60
C PHE A 111 -5.35 6.14 -3.56
N ASP A 112 -5.15 7.34 -3.01
CA ASP A 112 -4.35 7.53 -1.81
C ASP A 112 -5.19 7.17 -0.58
N PRO A 113 -4.65 6.41 0.37
CA PRO A 113 -5.39 6.09 1.60
C PRO A 113 -5.52 7.31 2.51
N SER A 114 -6.49 7.26 3.42
CA SER A 114 -6.66 8.25 4.47
C SER A 114 -5.34 8.58 5.16
N TYR A 115 -5.14 9.86 5.51
CA TYR A 115 -4.00 10.44 6.22
C TYR A 115 -2.71 10.58 5.41
N THR A 116 -2.64 10.10 4.17
CA THR A 116 -1.42 10.11 3.34
C THR A 116 -1.69 10.66 1.94
N GLY A 117 -0.63 10.95 1.19
CA GLY A 117 -0.73 11.48 -0.15
C GLY A 117 -1.57 12.75 -0.24
N GLU A 118 -2.48 12.79 -1.21
CA GLU A 118 -3.42 13.88 -1.42
C GLU A 118 -4.78 13.65 -0.72
N SER A 119 -4.98 12.50 -0.08
CA SER A 119 -6.17 12.24 0.74
C SER A 119 -6.11 13.01 2.05
N GLY A 120 -7.30 13.29 2.59
CA GLY A 120 -7.48 14.00 3.86
C GLY A 120 -7.21 13.13 5.09
N GLY A 121 -7.67 13.64 6.22
CA GLY A 121 -7.51 13.03 7.55
C GLY A 121 -6.38 13.64 8.35
N GLU A 122 -6.63 13.84 9.64
CA GLU A 122 -5.68 14.36 10.60
C GLU A 122 -5.59 13.42 11.82
N PRO A 123 -4.40 13.29 12.42
CA PRO A 123 -3.13 13.88 11.99
C PRO A 123 -2.60 13.22 10.69
N ARG A 124 -1.79 13.96 9.92
CA ARG A 124 -1.14 13.43 8.71
C ARG A 124 -0.09 12.38 9.05
N ASN A 125 0.22 11.52 8.09
CA ASN A 125 1.25 10.47 8.19
C ASN A 125 0.92 9.41 9.25
N LEU A 126 -0.34 9.08 9.33
CA LEU A 126 -0.92 8.00 10.13
C LEU A 126 -1.52 6.95 9.20
N ALA A 127 -1.69 5.75 9.70
CA ALA A 127 -2.50 4.72 9.09
C ALA A 127 -3.35 4.02 10.17
N SER A 128 -4.47 3.46 9.78
CA SER A 128 -5.38 2.73 10.67
C SER A 128 -5.86 1.46 10.01
N PRO A 129 -5.76 0.30 10.65
CA PRO A 129 -6.26 -0.96 10.10
C PRO A 129 -7.72 -0.90 9.68
N GLU A 130 -8.57 -0.27 10.49
CA GLU A 130 -10.00 -0.11 10.22
C GLU A 130 -10.24 0.88 9.08
N ILE A 131 -9.69 2.11 9.19
CA ILE A 131 -9.98 3.19 8.25
C ILE A 131 -9.41 2.88 6.86
N ASN A 132 -8.19 2.30 6.78
CA ASN A 132 -7.62 1.94 5.49
C ASN A 132 -8.29 0.71 4.85
N THR A 133 -8.94 -0.15 5.64
CA THR A 133 -9.88 -1.17 5.13
C THR A 133 -11.13 -0.51 4.55
N GLU A 134 -11.72 0.45 5.28
CA GLU A 134 -12.89 1.22 4.86
C GLU A 134 -12.64 2.03 3.58
N ASP A 135 -11.42 2.57 3.41
CA ASP A 135 -11.06 3.33 2.20
C ASP A 135 -11.28 2.51 0.91
N PHE A 136 -11.07 1.18 0.95
CA PHE A 136 -11.44 0.30 -0.17
C PHE A 136 -12.95 0.24 -0.40
N SER A 137 -13.76 0.13 0.66
CA SER A 137 -15.21 0.12 0.53
C SER A 137 -15.75 1.45 0.00
N ALA A 138 -15.18 2.57 0.43
CA ALA A 138 -15.51 3.89 -0.10
C ALA A 138 -15.14 4.03 -1.60
N ALA A 139 -14.04 3.43 -2.02
CA ALA A 139 -13.67 3.39 -3.44
C ALA A 139 -14.61 2.47 -4.25
N VAL A 140 -15.12 1.37 -3.66
CA VAL A 140 -16.19 0.54 -4.24
C VAL A 140 -17.49 1.34 -4.39
N ASP A 141 -17.86 2.15 -3.38
CA ASP A 141 -19.01 3.07 -3.49
C ASP A 141 -18.85 4.01 -4.68
N PHE A 142 -17.71 4.70 -4.73
CA PHE A 142 -17.43 5.68 -5.76
C PHE A 142 -17.47 5.07 -7.16
N ILE A 143 -16.75 3.97 -7.40
CA ILE A 143 -16.66 3.39 -8.73
C ILE A 143 -17.96 2.73 -9.17
N GLY A 144 -18.71 2.13 -8.23
CA GLY A 144 -20.01 1.50 -8.49
C GLY A 144 -21.10 2.50 -8.88
N LEU A 145 -20.93 3.79 -8.59
CA LEU A 145 -21.84 4.87 -8.99
C LEU A 145 -21.49 5.49 -10.36
N GLN A 146 -20.37 5.10 -10.99
CA GLN A 146 -20.01 5.61 -12.32
C GLN A 146 -20.98 5.08 -13.39
N LYS A 147 -21.42 5.98 -14.29
CA LYS A 147 -22.44 5.65 -15.31
C LYS A 147 -22.04 4.47 -16.22
N ASN A 148 -20.77 4.30 -16.48
CA ASN A 148 -20.21 3.29 -17.37
C ASN A 148 -19.70 2.03 -16.62
N VAL A 149 -20.01 1.86 -15.34
CA VAL A 149 -19.62 0.69 -14.54
C VAL A 149 -20.80 -0.20 -14.23
N ASP A 150 -20.59 -1.51 -14.34
CA ASP A 150 -21.49 -2.51 -13.77
C ASP A 150 -21.12 -2.74 -12.31
N ARG A 151 -21.94 -2.21 -11.39
CA ARG A 151 -21.69 -2.31 -9.94
C ARG A 151 -21.69 -3.73 -9.38
N ASN A 152 -22.19 -4.70 -10.15
CA ASN A 152 -22.16 -6.10 -9.76
C ASN A 152 -20.86 -6.81 -10.16
N LYS A 153 -19.95 -6.11 -10.86
CA LYS A 153 -18.70 -6.63 -11.43
C LYS A 153 -17.51 -5.82 -10.95
N ILE A 154 -17.31 -5.75 -9.62
CA ILE A 154 -16.23 -4.99 -9.00
C ILE A 154 -15.25 -5.96 -8.34
N GLY A 155 -13.96 -5.82 -8.66
CA GLY A 155 -12.84 -6.51 -8.03
C GLY A 155 -11.92 -5.55 -7.28
N ILE A 156 -11.06 -6.10 -6.44
CA ILE A 156 -10.08 -5.34 -5.66
C ILE A 156 -8.67 -5.87 -5.94
N ILE A 157 -7.70 -4.96 -6.09
CA ILE A 157 -6.27 -5.30 -6.12
C ILE A 157 -5.57 -4.55 -4.97
N GLY A 158 -4.88 -5.28 -4.11
CA GLY A 158 -4.05 -4.72 -3.05
C GLY A 158 -2.57 -5.00 -3.28
N ILE A 159 -1.73 -3.95 -3.18
CA ILE A 159 -0.29 -4.06 -3.42
C ILE A 159 0.46 -3.89 -2.10
N CYS A 160 1.42 -4.78 -1.80
CA CYS A 160 2.23 -4.73 -0.60
C CYS A 160 1.37 -4.71 0.68
N GLY A 161 1.57 -3.78 1.60
CA GLY A 161 0.76 -3.64 2.82
C GLY A 161 -0.73 -3.45 2.57
N PHE A 162 -1.11 -2.88 1.43
CA PHE A 162 -2.52 -2.77 1.04
C PHE A 162 -3.11 -4.08 0.51
N GLY A 163 -2.30 -5.11 0.31
CA GLY A 163 -2.77 -6.47 0.10
C GLY A 163 -3.56 -7.00 1.29
N GLY A 164 -3.05 -6.82 2.51
CA GLY A 164 -3.77 -7.20 3.73
C GLY A 164 -5.09 -6.45 3.90
N PHE A 165 -5.11 -5.13 3.65
CA PHE A 165 -6.35 -4.33 3.71
C PHE A 165 -7.36 -4.71 2.62
N ALA A 166 -6.89 -5.02 1.40
CA ALA A 166 -7.74 -5.49 0.31
C ALA A 166 -8.44 -6.81 0.64
N LEU A 167 -7.72 -7.75 1.26
CA LEU A 167 -8.30 -9.01 1.73
C LEU A 167 -9.33 -8.76 2.85
N ASN A 168 -9.00 -7.91 3.83
CA ASN A 168 -9.92 -7.57 4.91
C ASN A 168 -11.17 -6.85 4.38
N ALA A 169 -11.01 -5.88 3.49
CA ALA A 169 -12.13 -5.19 2.83
C ALA A 169 -13.00 -6.19 2.05
N THR A 170 -12.39 -7.12 1.32
CA THR A 170 -13.14 -8.15 0.61
C THR A 170 -13.87 -9.10 1.55
N ALA A 171 -13.30 -9.44 2.72
CA ALA A 171 -13.99 -10.28 3.69
C ALA A 171 -15.28 -9.63 4.20
N VAL A 172 -15.26 -8.34 4.46
CA VAL A 172 -16.37 -7.56 5.02
C VAL A 172 -17.35 -7.05 3.95
N ASP A 173 -16.85 -6.56 2.82
CA ASP A 173 -17.66 -5.97 1.75
C ASP A 173 -18.00 -7.00 0.66
N LYS A 174 -19.24 -7.48 0.68
CA LYS A 174 -19.71 -8.51 -0.25
C LYS A 174 -19.98 -7.99 -1.68
N ARG A 175 -19.83 -6.70 -1.94
CA ARG A 175 -19.91 -6.10 -3.28
C ARG A 175 -18.64 -6.35 -4.09
N ALA A 176 -17.50 -6.52 -3.44
CA ALA A 176 -16.26 -6.99 -4.08
C ALA A 176 -16.44 -8.48 -4.45
N LYS A 177 -16.36 -8.81 -5.73
CA LYS A 177 -16.63 -10.16 -6.29
C LYS A 177 -15.39 -11.02 -6.44
N ALA A 178 -14.21 -10.40 -6.50
CA ALA A 178 -12.92 -11.08 -6.60
C ALA A 178 -11.83 -10.18 -6.00
N VAL A 179 -10.76 -10.77 -5.48
CA VAL A 179 -9.62 -10.04 -4.95
C VAL A 179 -8.31 -10.62 -5.44
N ALA A 180 -7.37 -9.74 -5.82
CA ALA A 180 -5.99 -10.11 -6.08
C ALA A 180 -5.04 -9.30 -5.19
N THR A 181 -3.91 -9.90 -4.82
CA THR A 181 -2.83 -9.19 -4.13
C THR A 181 -1.50 -9.43 -4.82
N THR A 182 -0.64 -8.43 -4.81
CA THR A 182 0.74 -8.55 -5.29
C THR A 182 1.71 -8.14 -4.20
N SER A 183 2.77 -8.93 -3.99
CA SER A 183 3.77 -8.67 -2.94
C SER A 183 3.15 -8.43 -1.56
N LEU A 184 2.16 -9.23 -1.17
CA LEU A 184 1.36 -9.06 0.05
C LEU A 184 2.21 -8.84 1.31
N TYR A 185 1.76 -7.90 2.16
CA TYR A 185 2.12 -7.79 3.57
C TYR A 185 0.87 -7.79 4.46
N ASP A 186 0.92 -8.51 5.55
CA ASP A 186 0.05 -8.26 6.70
C ASP A 186 0.71 -7.22 7.61
N MET A 187 0.31 -5.96 7.46
CA MET A 187 0.87 -4.85 8.24
C MET A 187 0.62 -5.01 9.73
N THR A 188 -0.49 -5.65 10.12
CA THR A 188 -0.81 -5.89 11.54
C THR A 188 0.10 -6.95 12.15
N ARG A 189 0.38 -8.02 11.40
CA ARG A 189 1.32 -9.07 11.82
C ARG A 189 2.76 -8.53 11.91
N VAL A 190 3.24 -7.84 10.89
CA VAL A 190 4.62 -7.37 10.89
C VAL A 190 4.88 -6.30 11.95
N MET A 191 3.95 -5.40 12.22
CA MET A 191 4.10 -4.40 13.29
C MET A 191 3.97 -5.02 14.69
N SER A 192 3.20 -6.11 14.81
CA SER A 192 2.99 -6.81 16.09
C SER A 192 4.09 -7.84 16.42
N LYS A 193 4.54 -8.59 15.40
CA LYS A 193 5.42 -9.74 15.55
C LYS A 193 6.77 -9.60 14.87
N GLY A 194 6.99 -8.51 14.13
CA GLY A 194 8.21 -8.30 13.37
C GLY A 194 8.32 -9.17 12.10
N TYR A 195 9.41 -9.00 11.39
CA TYR A 195 9.73 -9.80 10.21
C TYR A 195 9.97 -11.26 10.60
N ASN A 196 9.32 -12.19 9.88
CA ASN A 196 9.32 -13.62 10.20
C ASN A 196 8.91 -13.94 11.65
N ASP A 197 8.00 -13.14 12.22
CA ASP A 197 7.54 -13.28 13.62
C ASP A 197 8.68 -13.31 14.65
N SER A 198 9.74 -12.54 14.41
CA SER A 198 10.98 -12.55 15.20
C SER A 198 10.91 -11.75 16.50
N VAL A 199 9.84 -11.00 16.73
CA VAL A 199 9.64 -10.19 17.95
C VAL A 199 9.07 -11.06 19.07
N THR A 200 9.77 -11.11 20.22
CA THR A 200 9.29 -11.85 21.39
C THR A 200 8.15 -11.11 22.10
N PRO A 201 7.36 -11.79 22.94
CA PRO A 201 6.34 -11.14 23.77
C PRO A 201 6.90 -10.00 24.64
N GLU A 202 8.10 -10.16 25.20
CA GLU A 202 8.76 -9.15 26.03
C GLU A 202 9.17 -7.92 25.22
N GLN A 203 9.73 -8.13 24.01
CA GLN A 203 10.07 -7.04 23.09
C GLN A 203 8.81 -6.29 22.64
N ARG A 204 7.73 -7.03 22.34
CA ARG A 204 6.44 -6.43 22.01
C ARG A 204 5.88 -5.61 23.18
N ALA A 205 5.92 -6.15 24.41
CA ALA A 205 5.47 -5.43 25.59
C ALA A 205 6.26 -4.14 25.82
N LYS A 206 7.59 -4.21 25.68
CA LYS A 206 8.46 -3.02 25.77
C LYS A 206 8.13 -1.98 24.71
N THR A 207 7.90 -2.40 23.47
CA THR A 207 7.49 -1.49 22.39
C THR A 207 6.16 -0.78 22.72
N LEU A 208 5.16 -1.51 23.22
CA LEU A 208 3.88 -0.93 23.63
C LEU A 208 4.02 0.06 24.77
N GLU A 209 4.89 -0.22 25.75
CA GLU A 209 5.22 0.70 26.83
C GLU A 209 5.82 2.01 26.28
N ASP A 210 6.84 1.93 25.43
CA ASP A 210 7.50 3.09 24.82
C ASP A 210 6.53 3.93 23.98
N LEU A 211 5.68 3.29 23.20
CA LEU A 211 4.64 3.97 22.43
C LEU A 211 3.58 4.63 23.33
N SER A 212 3.25 4.02 24.47
CA SER A 212 2.33 4.60 25.45
C SER A 212 2.93 5.85 26.12
N GLN A 213 4.22 5.82 26.45
CA GLN A 213 4.93 7.01 26.95
C GLN A 213 5.01 8.11 25.89
N GLN A 214 5.21 7.74 24.61
CA GLN A 214 5.18 8.71 23.52
C GLN A 214 3.83 9.43 23.40
N ARG A 215 2.71 8.74 23.65
CA ARG A 215 1.37 9.37 23.63
C ARG A 215 1.24 10.52 24.63
N TRP A 216 1.84 10.40 25.82
CA TRP A 216 1.85 11.51 26.78
C TRP A 216 2.63 12.70 26.25
N LYS A 217 3.83 12.46 25.67
CA LYS A 217 4.64 13.52 25.05
C LYS A 217 3.89 14.22 23.92
N ASP A 218 3.18 13.43 23.07
CA ASP A 218 2.37 13.96 21.99
C ASP A 218 1.21 14.83 22.50
N ALA A 219 0.54 14.41 23.58
CA ALA A 219 -0.55 15.16 24.21
C ALA A 219 -0.05 16.45 24.88
N GLU A 220 1.08 16.41 25.59
CA GLU A 220 1.72 17.57 26.20
C GLU A 220 2.14 18.62 25.15
N ASN A 221 2.65 18.17 24.00
CA ASN A 221 3.07 19.04 22.90
C ASN A 221 1.93 19.51 21.99
N GLY A 222 0.75 18.93 22.11
CA GLY A 222 -0.42 19.23 21.27
C GLY A 222 -0.29 18.73 19.81
N ASN A 223 0.80 18.02 19.46
CA ASN A 223 1.05 17.48 18.13
C ASN A 223 1.77 16.13 18.20
N PRO A 224 1.32 15.12 17.43
CA PRO A 224 2.00 13.84 17.35
C PRO A 224 3.38 13.97 16.70
N ALA A 225 4.38 13.35 17.32
CA ALA A 225 5.75 13.34 16.81
C ALA A 225 5.91 12.40 15.61
N LYS A 226 6.68 12.86 14.63
CA LYS A 226 7.10 12.02 13.48
C LYS A 226 8.29 11.16 13.89
N GLY A 227 8.29 9.92 13.40
CA GLY A 227 9.42 9.01 13.51
C GLY A 227 10.59 9.39 12.60
N SER A 228 11.59 8.53 12.54
CA SER A 228 12.64 8.62 11.54
C SER A 228 12.10 8.40 10.14
N ARG A 229 12.81 8.85 9.10
CA ARG A 229 12.45 8.55 7.71
C ARG A 229 12.32 7.04 7.49
N ASN A 230 11.35 6.65 6.67
CA ASN A 230 11.09 5.24 6.35
C ASN A 230 12.30 4.57 5.68
N LEU A 231 13.01 5.32 4.83
CA LEU A 231 14.24 4.88 4.19
C LEU A 231 15.37 5.91 4.42
N PRO A 232 16.62 5.46 4.53
CA PRO A 232 17.76 6.36 4.72
C PRO A 232 17.92 7.30 3.52
N GLU A 233 18.66 8.40 3.74
CA GLU A 233 19.00 9.32 2.64
C GLU A 233 20.05 8.72 1.70
N THR A 234 20.95 7.93 2.25
CA THR A 234 22.01 7.21 1.54
C THR A 234 22.19 5.84 2.15
N LEU A 235 22.55 4.86 1.35
CA LEU A 235 22.92 3.52 1.83
C LEU A 235 24.35 3.54 2.38
N LYS A 236 24.56 2.83 3.50
CA LYS A 236 25.89 2.61 4.10
C LYS A 236 26.60 1.38 3.54
N GLY A 237 25.84 0.49 2.86
CA GLY A 237 26.35 -0.72 2.24
C GLY A 237 26.08 -2.01 3.01
N ASP A 238 25.86 -1.94 4.32
CA ASP A 238 25.60 -3.07 5.22
C ASP A 238 24.10 -3.32 5.47
N GLU A 239 23.20 -2.54 4.83
CA GLU A 239 21.76 -2.76 4.96
C GLU A 239 21.33 -4.13 4.40
N PRO A 240 20.28 -4.72 4.98
CA PRO A 240 19.64 -5.91 4.42
C PRO A 240 19.24 -5.71 2.95
N GLN A 241 19.28 -6.78 2.17
CA GLN A 241 19.01 -6.72 0.74
C GLN A 241 17.66 -6.05 0.41
N PHE A 242 16.60 -6.38 1.14
CA PHE A 242 15.28 -5.79 0.91
C PHE A 242 15.24 -4.27 1.16
N VAL A 243 16.08 -3.73 2.05
CA VAL A 243 16.20 -2.27 2.26
C VAL A 243 16.86 -1.61 1.04
N LYS A 244 17.88 -2.26 0.45
CA LYS A 244 18.52 -1.80 -0.80
C LYS A 244 17.53 -1.80 -1.96
N GLU A 245 16.67 -2.83 -2.05
CA GLU A 245 15.61 -2.94 -3.05
C GLU A 245 14.56 -1.83 -2.91
N TYR A 246 14.09 -1.57 -1.67
CA TYR A 246 13.19 -0.45 -1.40
C TYR A 246 13.85 0.90 -1.68
N PHE A 247 15.13 1.06 -1.35
CA PHE A 247 15.87 2.28 -1.66
C PHE A 247 15.95 2.50 -3.17
N ASP A 248 16.30 1.45 -3.94
CA ASP A 248 16.35 1.51 -5.40
C ASP A 248 15.02 1.95 -6.00
N TYR A 249 13.89 1.45 -5.50
CA TYR A 249 12.59 1.90 -5.98
C TYR A 249 12.24 3.32 -5.49
N TYR A 250 12.22 3.56 -4.19
CA TYR A 250 11.63 4.78 -3.62
C TYR A 250 12.56 5.99 -3.63
N ARG A 251 13.88 5.80 -3.62
CA ARG A 251 14.86 6.87 -3.46
C ARG A 251 15.63 7.21 -4.74
N THR A 252 15.30 6.58 -5.86
CA THR A 252 15.87 6.83 -7.19
C THR A 252 14.77 7.30 -8.15
N PRO A 253 15.10 7.79 -9.35
CA PRO A 253 14.11 8.16 -10.36
C PRO A 253 13.18 7.02 -10.79
N ARG A 254 13.49 5.78 -10.45
CA ARG A 254 12.67 4.60 -10.73
C ARG A 254 11.24 4.73 -10.20
N GLY A 255 11.08 5.15 -8.94
CA GLY A 255 9.77 5.24 -8.30
C GLY A 255 9.65 6.38 -7.28
N PHE A 256 10.60 7.33 -7.25
CA PHE A 256 10.53 8.47 -6.33
C PHE A 256 9.29 9.32 -6.61
N HIS A 257 8.57 9.66 -5.54
CA HIS A 257 7.52 10.67 -5.57
C HIS A 257 7.54 11.53 -4.30
N ALA A 258 7.46 12.87 -4.44
CA ALA A 258 7.64 13.80 -3.33
C ALA A 258 6.61 13.61 -2.19
N ASN A 259 5.38 13.17 -2.52
CA ASN A 259 4.29 12.97 -1.55
C ASN A 259 4.30 11.55 -0.93
N SER A 260 5.16 10.65 -1.41
CA SER A 260 5.28 9.30 -0.85
C SER A 260 6.08 9.33 0.44
N LEU A 261 5.53 8.75 1.51
CA LEU A 261 6.23 8.63 2.79
C LEU A 261 7.50 7.78 2.68
N ASN A 262 7.49 6.77 1.81
CA ASN A 262 8.66 5.93 1.57
C ASN A 262 9.77 6.68 0.81
N SER A 263 9.40 7.61 -0.07
CA SER A 263 10.37 8.41 -0.81
C SER A 263 10.92 9.56 0.00
N ASN A 264 10.07 10.28 0.75
CA ASN A 264 10.46 11.55 1.37
C ASN A 264 9.78 11.83 2.71
N GLY A 265 9.38 10.83 3.47
CA GLY A 265 8.60 11.04 4.68
C GLY A 265 8.91 10.09 5.83
N ALA A 266 8.09 10.23 6.85
CA ALA A 266 8.08 9.38 8.02
C ALA A 266 6.65 9.24 8.54
N TRP A 267 6.35 8.09 9.12
CA TRP A 267 5.13 7.86 9.89
C TRP A 267 5.21 8.57 11.25
N LEU A 268 4.06 8.78 11.88
CA LEU A 268 4.04 9.16 13.30
C LEU A 268 4.63 8.04 14.16
N ILE A 269 5.31 8.39 15.26
CA ILE A 269 5.92 7.40 16.16
C ILE A 269 4.87 6.43 16.68
N THR A 270 3.67 6.92 17.01
CA THR A 270 2.58 6.13 17.58
C THR A 270 1.75 5.36 16.54
N ASN A 271 2.10 5.46 15.23
CA ASN A 271 1.41 4.76 14.15
C ASN A 271 1.23 3.25 14.38
N PRO A 272 2.20 2.48 14.95
CA PRO A 272 2.05 1.05 15.12
C PRO A 272 0.98 0.61 16.14
N LEU A 273 0.55 1.48 17.05
CA LEU A 273 -0.31 1.09 18.18
C LEU A 273 -1.57 0.33 17.79
N SER A 274 -2.34 0.86 16.81
CA SER A 274 -3.56 0.18 16.36
C SER A 274 -3.25 -1.11 15.61
N PHE A 275 -2.17 -1.13 14.83
CA PHE A 275 -1.74 -2.32 14.08
C PHE A 275 -1.35 -3.48 14.99
N MET A 276 -0.66 -3.19 16.08
CA MET A 276 -0.17 -4.22 17.00
C MET A 276 -1.30 -4.98 17.71
N ASN A 277 -2.52 -4.46 17.72
CA ASN A 277 -3.62 -5.04 18.46
C ASN A 277 -4.89 -5.32 17.63
N MET A 278 -4.83 -5.18 16.30
CA MET A 278 -5.98 -5.35 15.41
C MET A 278 -5.64 -6.28 14.23
N PRO A 279 -5.64 -7.63 14.43
CA PRO A 279 -5.32 -8.56 13.36
C PRO A 279 -6.41 -8.55 12.29
N ILE A 280 -6.11 -8.01 11.09
CA ILE A 280 -7.10 -7.79 10.02
C ILE A 280 -7.41 -9.05 9.19
N LEU A 281 -6.59 -10.10 9.24
CA LEU A 281 -6.79 -11.29 8.41
C LEU A 281 -7.48 -12.45 9.13
N THR A 282 -8.03 -12.20 10.32
CA THR A 282 -8.76 -13.21 11.12
C THR A 282 -9.91 -13.86 10.32
N TYR A 283 -10.61 -13.08 9.51
CA TYR A 283 -11.78 -13.51 8.74
C TYR A 283 -11.48 -13.78 7.25
N VAL A 284 -10.21 -14.03 6.89
CA VAL A 284 -9.81 -14.27 5.49
C VAL A 284 -10.55 -15.45 4.85
N LYS A 285 -10.96 -16.46 5.64
CA LYS A 285 -11.78 -17.59 5.17
C LYS A 285 -13.15 -17.18 4.67
N GLU A 286 -13.69 -16.06 5.16
CA GLU A 286 -15.02 -15.57 4.80
C GLU A 286 -15.05 -14.81 3.45
N ILE A 287 -13.90 -14.68 2.79
CA ILE A 287 -13.85 -14.25 1.39
C ILE A 287 -14.55 -15.27 0.50
N SER A 288 -14.39 -16.57 0.80
CA SER A 288 -15.12 -17.64 0.11
C SER A 288 -16.63 -17.39 0.09
N PRO A 289 -17.35 -17.74 -1.00
CA PRO A 289 -16.89 -18.40 -2.21
C PRO A 289 -16.32 -17.47 -3.30
N ARG A 290 -15.97 -16.24 -2.97
CA ARG A 290 -15.37 -15.28 -3.92
C ARG A 290 -13.90 -15.62 -4.15
N PRO A 291 -13.45 -15.62 -5.41
CA PRO A 291 -12.10 -16.06 -5.75
C PRO A 291 -11.02 -15.07 -5.27
N MET A 292 -9.88 -15.64 -4.86
CA MET A 292 -8.68 -14.93 -4.40
C MET A 292 -7.47 -15.36 -5.22
N LEU A 293 -6.69 -14.38 -5.70
CA LEU A 293 -5.40 -14.59 -6.35
C LEU A 293 -4.29 -13.89 -5.56
N LEU A 294 -3.32 -14.66 -5.09
CA LEU A 294 -2.15 -14.16 -4.38
C LEU A 294 -0.93 -14.27 -5.31
N ILE A 295 -0.21 -13.16 -5.52
CA ILE A 295 0.98 -13.11 -6.38
C ILE A 295 2.17 -12.63 -5.56
N ALA A 296 3.26 -13.38 -5.57
CA ALA A 296 4.50 -13.03 -4.89
C ALA A 296 5.72 -13.35 -5.73
N GLY A 297 6.78 -12.57 -5.59
CA GLY A 297 8.07 -12.89 -6.18
C GLY A 297 8.74 -14.06 -5.45
N GLU A 298 9.44 -14.92 -6.18
CA GLU A 298 10.18 -16.07 -5.62
C GLU A 298 11.21 -15.63 -4.59
N ASN A 299 11.94 -14.53 -4.89
CA ASN A 299 12.98 -13.97 -4.04
C ASN A 299 12.47 -12.82 -3.15
N ALA A 300 11.14 -12.60 -3.11
CA ALA A 300 10.58 -11.56 -2.28
C ALA A 300 10.68 -11.93 -0.79
N HIS A 301 11.29 -11.06 0.01
CA HIS A 301 11.40 -11.22 1.45
C HIS A 301 10.03 -11.32 2.15
N SER A 302 8.95 -10.82 1.52
CA SER A 302 7.57 -10.86 2.00
C SER A 302 6.77 -12.08 1.51
N ARG A 303 7.36 -12.99 0.74
CA ARG A 303 6.68 -14.14 0.13
C ARG A 303 5.89 -14.97 1.15
N TYR A 304 6.44 -15.14 2.34
CA TYR A 304 5.83 -15.94 3.41
C TYR A 304 4.42 -15.45 3.83
N PHE A 305 4.12 -14.14 3.71
CA PHE A 305 2.78 -13.64 3.98
C PHE A 305 1.76 -14.21 2.99
N SER A 306 2.09 -14.24 1.70
CA SER A 306 1.21 -14.81 0.67
C SER A 306 1.03 -16.32 0.86
N GLU A 307 2.10 -17.04 1.20
CA GLU A 307 2.06 -18.48 1.44
C GLU A 307 1.21 -18.84 2.68
N ASP A 308 1.33 -18.08 3.76
CA ASP A 308 0.57 -18.33 4.98
C ASP A 308 -0.91 -17.98 4.83
N ILE A 309 -1.22 -16.88 4.10
CA ILE A 309 -2.61 -16.57 3.75
C ILE A 309 -3.19 -17.64 2.82
N TYR A 310 -2.43 -18.09 1.82
CA TYR A 310 -2.88 -19.19 0.97
C TYR A 310 -3.22 -20.45 1.77
N LYS A 311 -2.42 -20.81 2.76
CA LYS A 311 -2.70 -21.96 3.67
C LYS A 311 -3.97 -21.75 4.50
N SER A 312 -4.20 -20.53 4.98
CA SER A 312 -5.30 -20.22 5.90
C SER A 312 -6.63 -19.88 5.22
N ALA A 313 -6.62 -19.37 3.99
CA ALA A 313 -7.83 -18.99 3.26
C ALA A 313 -8.64 -20.22 2.78
N ALA A 314 -9.95 -20.02 2.59
CA ALA A 314 -10.83 -21.03 1.98
C ALA A 314 -10.84 -20.91 0.45
N GLU A 315 -11.30 -21.97 -0.22
CA GLU A 315 -11.44 -22.00 -1.70
C GLU A 315 -12.59 -21.08 -2.18
N PRO A 316 -12.53 -20.57 -3.42
CA PRO A 316 -11.48 -20.75 -4.43
C PRO A 316 -10.32 -19.76 -4.21
N LYS A 317 -9.11 -20.27 -4.24
CA LYS A 317 -7.88 -19.47 -4.07
C LYS A 317 -6.78 -19.96 -4.98
N GLU A 318 -5.89 -19.05 -5.38
CA GLU A 318 -4.72 -19.36 -6.18
C GLU A 318 -3.50 -18.62 -5.63
N LEU A 319 -2.33 -19.27 -5.64
CA LEU A 319 -1.04 -18.66 -5.34
C LEU A 319 -0.15 -18.79 -6.58
N MET A 320 0.33 -17.64 -7.06
CA MET A 320 1.27 -17.55 -8.18
C MET A 320 2.61 -16.98 -7.68
N ILE A 321 3.67 -17.77 -7.83
CA ILE A 321 5.04 -17.34 -7.53
C ILE A 321 5.73 -16.95 -8.83
N ILE A 322 6.25 -15.72 -8.90
CA ILE A 322 6.95 -15.20 -10.07
C ILE A 322 8.44 -15.54 -9.95
N PRO A 323 8.99 -16.36 -10.86
CA PRO A 323 10.39 -16.78 -10.80
C PRO A 323 11.35 -15.60 -10.77
N ASN A 324 12.39 -15.71 -9.95
CA ASN A 324 13.47 -14.73 -9.78
C ASN A 324 13.06 -13.31 -9.35
N ALA A 325 11.77 -12.98 -9.24
CA ALA A 325 11.31 -11.65 -8.87
C ALA A 325 11.53 -11.38 -7.37
N VAL A 326 11.98 -10.17 -7.06
CA VAL A 326 12.00 -9.61 -5.70
C VAL A 326 10.73 -8.82 -5.43
N HIS A 327 10.55 -8.36 -4.20
CA HIS A 327 9.33 -7.69 -3.76
C HIS A 327 8.94 -6.48 -4.63
N VAL A 328 9.89 -5.59 -4.89
CA VAL A 328 9.65 -4.34 -5.63
C VAL A 328 9.61 -4.51 -7.15
N ASP A 329 9.94 -5.68 -7.68
CA ASP A 329 9.80 -5.96 -9.10
C ASP A 329 8.32 -5.99 -9.52
N LEU A 330 7.43 -6.36 -8.59
CA LEU A 330 6.00 -6.31 -8.79
C LEU A 330 5.38 -4.92 -8.54
N TYR A 331 6.20 -3.87 -8.43
CA TYR A 331 5.71 -2.50 -8.31
C TYR A 331 5.64 -1.78 -9.66
N ASP A 332 6.62 -2.00 -10.55
CA ASP A 332 6.80 -1.22 -11.76
C ASP A 332 7.34 -1.98 -12.99
N LYS A 333 7.88 -3.20 -12.82
CA LYS A 333 8.39 -3.97 -13.95
C LYS A 333 7.23 -4.64 -14.70
N VAL A 334 6.73 -3.95 -15.73
CA VAL A 334 5.55 -4.36 -16.52
C VAL A 334 5.73 -5.73 -17.17
N ASP A 335 6.96 -6.09 -17.52
CA ASP A 335 7.35 -7.40 -18.08
C ASP A 335 7.44 -8.53 -17.04
N VAL A 336 7.50 -8.19 -15.74
CA VAL A 336 7.55 -9.14 -14.62
C VAL A 336 6.17 -9.30 -13.98
N ILE A 337 5.41 -8.20 -13.87
CA ILE A 337 4.06 -8.23 -13.31
C ILE A 337 3.14 -9.02 -14.23
N PRO A 338 2.46 -10.08 -13.74
CA PRO A 338 1.66 -10.94 -14.61
C PRO A 338 0.29 -10.31 -14.92
N PHE A 339 0.28 -9.18 -15.66
CA PHE A 339 -0.95 -8.45 -16.00
C PHE A 339 -1.95 -9.28 -16.80
N ASP A 340 -1.50 -10.18 -17.67
CA ASP A 340 -2.38 -11.06 -18.43
C ASP A 340 -3.08 -12.09 -17.52
N LYS A 341 -2.40 -12.55 -16.47
CA LYS A 341 -3.02 -13.39 -15.43
C LYS A 341 -4.06 -12.61 -14.62
N LEU A 342 -3.78 -11.36 -14.27
CA LEU A 342 -4.73 -10.48 -13.57
C LEU A 342 -5.95 -10.21 -14.46
N GLU A 343 -5.76 -9.90 -15.74
CA GLU A 343 -6.84 -9.71 -16.72
C GLU A 343 -7.72 -10.95 -16.81
N ASN A 344 -7.13 -12.12 -17.04
CA ASN A 344 -7.87 -13.39 -17.13
C ASN A 344 -8.63 -13.70 -15.84
N PHE A 345 -7.98 -13.50 -14.67
CA PHE A 345 -8.60 -13.74 -13.38
C PHE A 345 -9.86 -12.87 -13.19
N PHE A 346 -9.77 -11.57 -13.41
CA PHE A 346 -10.92 -10.69 -13.23
C PHE A 346 -11.98 -10.84 -14.33
N THR A 347 -11.59 -11.04 -15.58
CA THR A 347 -12.54 -11.28 -16.68
C THR A 347 -13.37 -12.56 -16.44
N THR A 348 -12.74 -13.60 -15.89
CA THR A 348 -13.41 -14.86 -15.57
C THR A 348 -14.36 -14.73 -14.39
N ASN A 349 -14.00 -13.96 -13.38
CA ASN A 349 -14.67 -13.95 -12.09
C ASN A 349 -15.60 -12.73 -11.85
N LEU A 350 -15.57 -11.73 -12.71
CA LEU A 350 -16.49 -10.58 -12.69
C LEU A 350 -17.58 -10.71 -13.79
N LYS A 351 -18.27 -11.85 -13.79
CA LYS A 351 -19.36 -12.14 -14.76
C LYS A 351 -20.72 -11.69 -14.26
#